data_183bc9156cd35cc8b6441ce5676bad15
#
_entry.id   183bc9156cd35cc8b6441ce5676bad15
#
_cell.length_a   1.000
_cell.length_b   1.000
_cell.length_c   1.000
_cell.angle_alpha   90.00
_cell.angle_beta   90.00
_cell.angle_gamma   90.00
#
_symmetry.space_group_name_H-M   'P 1'
#
loop_
_entity.id
_entity.type
_entity.pdbx_description
1 polymer ?
#
loop_
_entity_poly.entity_id
_entity_poly.type
_entity_poly.pdbx_seq_one_letter_code
_entity_poly.pdbx_strand_id
1 'polypeptide(L)'
;DAILGEAAECRLAGLFLEPELTSNTKLLYVHGELDNYTLAKDCEEHVKRIKAKPGQVKIDIKEGWYHDWHAGFKPKKVRAQNLNKCPEIFVDNKGFVVGPMIDLVLNKYKVFPSMEAARKASEDEPVKTFKKMFGIFKKEKCIERGVTIGGKHIDEYMPQFMNFFKENLL
;
A
#
# COMPACT_ATOMS: atom_id res chain seq x y z
N ASP A 1 -2.23 -22.36 0.11
CA ASP A 1 -1.45 -21.28 -0.53
C ASP A 1 -0.87 -20.35 0.55
N ALA A 2 0.32 -19.81 0.30
CA ALA A 2 0.98 -18.83 1.15
C ALA A 2 1.46 -17.65 0.32
N ILE A 3 1.26 -16.44 0.84
CA ILE A 3 1.66 -15.18 0.19
C ILE A 3 2.49 -14.37 1.18
N LEU A 4 3.60 -13.83 0.70
CA LEU A 4 4.42 -12.88 1.44
C LEU A 4 4.30 -11.49 0.82
N GLY A 5 4.04 -10.49 1.64
CA GLY A 5 4.10 -9.07 1.29
C GLY A 5 5.29 -8.41 1.99
N GLU A 6 6.31 -8.02 1.25
CA GLU A 6 7.48 -7.32 1.77
C GLU A 6 7.40 -5.83 1.47
N ALA A 7 7.66 -4.99 2.47
CA ALA A 7 7.67 -3.52 2.35
C ALA A 7 6.51 -3.00 1.46
N ALA A 8 5.34 -3.64 1.63
CA ALA A 8 4.20 -3.43 0.76
C ALA A 8 3.73 -1.99 0.80
N GLU A 9 3.37 -1.43 -0.35
CA GLU A 9 2.68 -0.14 -0.44
C GLU A 9 1.22 -0.31 -0.01
N CYS A 10 1.00 -0.55 1.28
CA CYS A 10 -0.31 -0.88 1.83
C CYS A 10 -1.34 0.25 1.68
N ARG A 11 -0.88 1.48 1.49
CA ARG A 11 -1.77 2.62 1.29
C ARG A 11 -2.35 2.66 -0.13
N LEU A 12 -1.56 2.25 -1.13
CA LEU A 12 -2.01 2.13 -2.52
C LEU A 12 -2.46 0.70 -2.84
N ALA A 13 -1.80 -0.32 -2.28
CA ALA A 13 -2.21 -1.72 -2.44
C ALA A 13 -3.41 -2.10 -1.58
N GLY A 14 -3.64 -1.39 -0.48
CA GLY A 14 -4.88 -1.44 0.28
C GLY A 14 -6.06 -0.79 -0.43
N LEU A 15 -6.03 -0.74 -1.77
CA LEU A 15 -7.06 -0.11 -2.60
C LEU A 15 -8.45 -0.73 -2.40
N PHE A 16 -8.53 -2.02 -2.11
CA PHE A 16 -9.81 -2.64 -1.80
C PHE A 16 -10.27 -2.25 -0.40
N LEU A 17 -11.44 -1.64 -0.33
CA LEU A 17 -12.03 -1.21 0.93
C LEU A 17 -12.23 -2.40 1.88
N GLU A 18 -12.64 -3.54 1.34
CA GLU A 18 -12.87 -4.78 2.08
C GLU A 18 -12.27 -5.99 1.34
N PRO A 19 -10.94 -6.15 1.33
CA PRO A 19 -10.33 -7.32 0.71
C PRO A 19 -10.71 -8.59 1.47
N GLU A 20 -10.93 -9.69 0.75
CA GLU A 20 -11.28 -10.98 1.33
C GLU A 20 -10.26 -12.04 0.92
N LEU A 21 -9.78 -12.80 1.90
CA LEU A 21 -8.99 -13.99 1.65
C LEU A 21 -9.91 -15.18 1.46
N THR A 22 -9.92 -15.70 0.24
CA THR A 22 -10.64 -16.94 -0.08
C THR A 22 -9.88 -18.17 0.40
N SER A 23 -10.61 -19.22 0.80
CA SER A 23 -10.09 -20.53 1.17
C SER A 23 -9.08 -20.53 2.34
N ASN A 24 -7.97 -21.23 2.18
CA ASN A 24 -6.95 -21.47 3.21
C ASN A 24 -5.66 -20.70 3.01
N THR A 25 -5.67 -19.65 2.16
CA THR A 25 -4.50 -18.81 1.92
C THR A 25 -4.00 -18.18 3.21
N LYS A 26 -2.70 -18.26 3.45
CA LYS A 26 -2.02 -17.56 4.55
C LYS A 26 -1.27 -16.36 3.99
N LEU A 27 -1.37 -15.25 4.67
CA LEU A 27 -0.75 -13.98 4.28
C LEU A 27 0.13 -13.45 5.40
N LEU A 28 1.38 -13.21 5.11
CA LEU A 28 2.33 -12.58 6.01
C LEU A 28 2.83 -11.26 5.39
N TYR A 29 2.56 -10.16 6.07
CA TYR A 29 3.21 -8.88 5.77
C TYR A 29 4.45 -8.71 6.65
N VAL A 30 5.55 -8.26 6.05
CA VAL A 30 6.77 -7.87 6.77
C VAL A 30 7.09 -6.43 6.44
N HIS A 31 7.21 -5.60 7.46
CA HIS A 31 7.36 -4.18 7.26
C HIS A 31 8.34 -3.57 8.25
N GLY A 32 9.06 -2.55 7.82
CA GLY A 32 9.98 -1.81 8.68
C GLY A 32 9.25 -0.74 9.49
N GLU A 33 9.53 -0.67 10.79
CA GLU A 33 8.98 0.37 11.67
C GLU A 33 9.36 1.79 11.20
N LEU A 34 10.59 1.96 10.74
CA LEU A 34 11.13 3.24 10.28
C LEU A 34 10.90 3.51 8.79
N ASP A 35 10.08 2.70 8.13
CA ASP A 35 9.73 2.91 6.74
C ASP A 35 8.91 4.21 6.60
N ASN A 36 9.52 5.21 5.99
CA ASN A 36 8.89 6.49 5.73
C ASN A 36 8.49 6.70 4.26
N TYR A 37 8.62 5.65 3.45
CA TYR A 37 8.06 5.60 2.10
C TYR A 37 6.64 5.06 2.13
N THR A 38 6.46 3.94 2.81
CA THR A 38 5.16 3.32 3.10
C THR A 38 5.08 3.14 4.63
N LEU A 39 4.08 3.71 5.26
CA LEU A 39 4.03 3.69 6.73
C LEU A 39 3.55 2.35 7.26
N ALA A 40 4.21 1.81 8.28
CA ALA A 40 3.81 0.58 8.95
C ALA A 40 2.34 0.61 9.41
N LYS A 41 1.88 1.74 9.95
CA LYS A 41 0.48 1.93 10.36
C LYS A 41 -0.52 1.73 9.23
N ASP A 42 -0.18 2.10 7.98
CA ASP A 42 -1.08 1.93 6.84
C ASP A 42 -1.24 0.43 6.50
N CYS A 43 -0.18 -0.36 6.69
CA CYS A 43 -0.24 -1.82 6.58
C CYS A 43 -1.04 -2.46 7.71
N GLU A 44 -0.89 -1.99 8.95
CA GLU A 44 -1.70 -2.47 10.08
C GLU A 44 -3.19 -2.18 9.84
N GLU A 45 -3.54 -0.98 9.36
CA GLU A 45 -4.93 -0.63 9.03
C GLU A 45 -5.45 -1.48 7.85
N HIS A 46 -4.62 -1.73 6.85
CA HIS A 46 -4.98 -2.61 5.74
C HIS A 46 -5.27 -4.03 6.23
N VAL A 47 -4.39 -4.60 7.05
CA VAL A 47 -4.56 -5.95 7.62
C VAL A 47 -5.86 -6.07 8.42
N LYS A 48 -6.25 -5.04 9.20
CA LYS A 48 -7.51 -5.02 9.94
C LYS A 48 -8.76 -5.05 9.04
N ARG A 49 -8.66 -4.53 7.82
CA ARG A 49 -9.76 -4.54 6.86
C ARG A 49 -9.91 -5.87 6.10
N ILE A 50 -8.89 -6.72 6.10
CA ILE A 50 -8.93 -7.99 5.37
C ILE A 50 -9.93 -8.93 6.05
N LYS A 51 -10.98 -9.32 5.34
CA LYS A 51 -11.89 -10.38 5.78
C LYS A 51 -11.18 -11.72 5.66
N ALA A 52 -10.83 -12.31 6.79
CA ALA A 52 -10.06 -13.55 6.87
C ALA A 52 -10.44 -14.35 8.11
N LYS A 53 -10.18 -15.65 8.08
CA LYS A 53 -10.30 -16.52 9.27
C LYS A 53 -9.19 -16.18 10.26
N PRO A 54 -9.39 -16.43 11.55
CA PRO A 54 -8.35 -16.21 12.56
C PRO A 54 -7.03 -16.91 12.17
N GLY A 55 -5.92 -16.16 12.26
CA GLY A 55 -4.57 -16.67 11.96
C GLY A 55 -4.23 -16.81 10.47
N GLN A 56 -5.09 -16.39 9.56
CA GLN A 56 -4.75 -16.37 8.13
C GLN A 56 -3.87 -15.17 7.74
N VAL A 57 -4.03 -14.02 8.40
CA VAL A 57 -3.27 -12.82 8.10
C VAL A 57 -2.41 -12.47 9.30
N LYS A 58 -1.14 -12.23 9.04
CA LYS A 58 -0.17 -11.75 10.04
C LYS A 58 0.55 -10.54 9.48
N ILE A 59 0.91 -9.62 10.36
CA ILE A 59 1.83 -8.53 10.08
C ILE A 59 2.98 -8.58 11.09
N ASP A 60 4.20 -8.45 10.61
CA ASP A 60 5.43 -8.45 11.39
C ASP A 60 6.15 -7.12 11.17
N ILE A 61 6.03 -6.21 12.14
CA ILE A 61 6.70 -4.91 12.10
C ILE A 61 8.06 -5.05 12.77
N LYS A 62 9.11 -4.82 12.02
CA LYS A 62 10.49 -4.95 12.45
C LYS A 62 11.05 -3.61 12.94
N GLU A 63 11.43 -3.59 14.21
CA GLU A 63 12.03 -2.42 14.86
C GLU A 63 13.33 -1.99 14.16
N GLY A 64 13.47 -0.70 13.90
CA GLY A 64 14.67 -0.12 13.30
C GLY A 64 14.85 -0.36 11.81
N TRP A 65 13.92 -1.07 11.12
CA TRP A 65 14.04 -1.33 9.69
C TRP A 65 13.41 -0.22 8.86
N TYR A 66 14.06 0.11 7.73
CA TYR A 66 13.61 1.08 6.75
C TYR A 66 12.97 0.40 5.53
N HIS A 67 12.52 1.21 4.57
CA HIS A 67 12.12 0.72 3.25
C HIS A 67 13.28 0.02 2.55
N ASP A 68 13.01 -1.01 1.76
CA ASP A 68 14.05 -1.84 1.10
C ASP A 68 15.06 -2.45 2.10
N TRP A 69 14.62 -2.85 3.27
CA TRP A 69 15.45 -3.43 4.33
C TRP A 69 16.29 -4.64 3.89
N HIS A 70 15.90 -5.31 2.81
CA HIS A 70 16.57 -6.47 2.20
C HIS A 70 17.62 -6.09 1.15
N ALA A 71 17.80 -4.82 0.81
CA ALA A 71 18.59 -4.37 -0.33
C ALA A 71 20.11 -4.55 -0.20
N GLY A 72 20.61 -4.99 0.95
CA GLY A 72 22.03 -5.30 1.16
C GLY A 72 22.97 -4.10 1.33
N PHE A 73 22.46 -2.87 1.36
CA PHE A 73 23.23 -1.66 1.58
C PHE A 73 22.78 -0.90 2.83
N LYS A 74 23.66 -0.06 3.38
CA LYS A 74 23.33 0.77 4.57
C LYS A 74 22.21 1.75 4.26
N PRO A 75 21.32 2.03 5.23
CA PRO A 75 20.26 3.01 5.06
C PRO A 75 20.78 4.37 4.56
N LYS A 76 20.12 4.92 3.56
CA LYS A 76 20.45 6.23 2.98
C LYS A 76 19.19 7.00 2.57
N LYS A 77 19.26 8.32 2.67
CA LYS A 77 18.19 9.20 2.17
C LYS A 77 18.24 9.31 0.65
N VAL A 78 17.09 9.21 0.01
CA VAL A 78 16.89 9.39 -1.43
C VAL A 78 15.83 10.43 -1.71
N ARG A 79 15.84 11.01 -2.92
CA ARG A 79 14.85 12.02 -3.34
C ARG A 79 13.53 11.40 -3.84
N ALA A 80 13.16 10.24 -3.34
CA ALA A 80 11.87 9.65 -3.66
C ALA A 80 10.72 10.52 -3.10
N GLN A 81 9.58 10.46 -3.79
CA GLN A 81 8.34 11.11 -3.34
C GLN A 81 7.52 10.07 -2.58
N ASN A 82 6.94 10.46 -1.45
CA ASN A 82 5.94 9.67 -0.77
C ASN A 82 4.59 10.41 -0.74
N LEU A 83 3.52 9.66 -0.55
CA LEU A 83 2.14 10.14 -0.53
C LEU A 83 1.49 10.01 0.87
N ASN A 84 2.31 9.89 1.92
CA ASN A 84 1.85 9.58 3.27
C ASN A 84 0.87 10.61 3.86
N LYS A 85 0.93 11.85 3.38
CA LYS A 85 0.01 12.92 3.77
C LYS A 85 -1.14 13.14 2.78
N CYS A 86 -1.14 12.41 1.68
CA CYS A 86 -2.19 12.54 0.68
C CYS A 86 -3.46 11.78 1.11
N PRO A 87 -4.62 12.19 0.60
CA PRO A 87 -5.86 11.45 0.83
C PRO A 87 -5.74 10.00 0.37
N GLU A 88 -6.31 9.12 1.15
CA GLU A 88 -6.35 7.70 0.80
C GLU A 88 -7.21 7.46 -0.43
N ILE A 89 -6.79 6.48 -1.22
CA ILE A 89 -7.52 5.99 -2.38
C ILE A 89 -8.02 4.60 -2.04
N PHE A 90 -9.32 4.42 -2.00
CA PHE A 90 -9.93 3.10 -1.87
C PHE A 90 -10.68 2.72 -3.14
N VAL A 91 -10.80 1.43 -3.36
CA VAL A 91 -11.58 0.85 -4.46
C VAL A 91 -12.60 -0.10 -3.86
N ASP A 92 -13.86 0.04 -4.26
CA ASP A 92 -14.90 -0.89 -3.86
C ASP A 92 -14.83 -2.23 -4.62
N ASN A 93 -15.72 -3.16 -4.28
CA ASN A 93 -15.78 -4.50 -4.89
C ASN A 93 -16.12 -4.47 -6.39
N LYS A 94 -16.52 -3.32 -6.91
CA LYS A 94 -16.82 -3.11 -8.34
C LYS A 94 -15.66 -2.42 -9.08
N GLY A 95 -14.54 -2.16 -8.38
CA GLY A 95 -13.38 -1.49 -8.94
C GLY A 95 -13.51 0.04 -8.98
N PHE A 96 -14.43 0.65 -8.21
CA PHE A 96 -14.60 2.10 -8.18
C PHE A 96 -13.81 2.75 -7.08
N VAL A 97 -13.17 3.86 -7.39
CA VAL A 97 -12.52 4.70 -6.38
C VAL A 97 -13.59 5.29 -5.47
N VAL A 98 -13.38 5.11 -4.17
CA VAL A 98 -14.25 5.61 -3.10
C VAL A 98 -13.42 6.30 -2.02
N GLY A 99 -14.07 6.86 -0.99
CA GLY A 99 -13.40 7.49 0.14
C GLY A 99 -12.96 8.94 -0.11
N PRO A 100 -12.03 9.46 0.70
CA PRO A 100 -11.69 10.89 0.73
C PRO A 100 -11.24 11.47 -0.61
N MET A 101 -10.61 10.66 -1.47
CA MET A 101 -10.16 11.11 -2.77
C MET A 101 -11.31 11.51 -3.68
N ILE A 102 -12.47 10.88 -3.57
CA ILE A 102 -13.65 11.20 -4.38
C ILE A 102 -14.17 12.60 -4.12
N ASP A 103 -14.20 13.02 -2.85
CA ASP A 103 -14.63 14.39 -2.51
C ASP A 103 -13.73 15.44 -3.15
N LEU A 104 -12.43 15.18 -3.21
CA LEU A 104 -11.51 16.08 -3.89
C LEU A 104 -11.77 16.10 -5.41
N VAL A 105 -11.97 14.94 -6.02
CA VAL A 105 -12.14 14.79 -7.47
C VAL A 105 -13.44 15.42 -7.96
N LEU A 106 -14.55 15.17 -7.28
CA LEU A 106 -15.89 15.57 -7.73
C LEU A 106 -16.33 16.91 -7.14
N ASN A 107 -16.12 17.11 -5.84
CA ASN A 107 -16.71 18.24 -5.12
C ASN A 107 -15.76 19.43 -5.05
N LYS A 108 -14.52 19.25 -4.59
CA LYS A 108 -13.58 20.34 -4.40
C LYS A 108 -12.98 20.84 -5.72
N TYR A 109 -12.42 19.94 -6.52
CA TYR A 109 -11.70 20.30 -7.76
C TYR A 109 -12.52 20.13 -9.04
N LYS A 110 -13.67 19.47 -8.96
CA LYS A 110 -14.59 19.24 -10.09
C LYS A 110 -13.86 18.74 -11.34
N VAL A 111 -12.93 17.78 -11.15
CA VAL A 111 -12.12 17.20 -12.23
C VAL A 111 -12.99 16.42 -13.20
N PHE A 112 -14.04 15.80 -12.67
CA PHE A 112 -15.09 15.11 -13.42
C PHE A 112 -16.46 15.58 -12.91
N PRO A 113 -17.48 15.64 -13.79
CA PRO A 113 -18.82 16.07 -13.40
C PRO A 113 -19.59 15.04 -12.56
N SER A 114 -19.20 13.77 -12.63
CA SER A 114 -19.80 12.66 -11.87
C SER A 114 -18.84 11.48 -11.74
N MET A 115 -19.17 10.54 -10.87
CA MET A 115 -18.46 9.26 -10.76
C MET A 115 -18.46 8.46 -12.05
N GLU A 116 -19.59 8.44 -12.75
CA GLU A 116 -19.73 7.75 -14.02
C GLU A 116 -18.79 8.34 -15.09
N ALA A 117 -18.71 9.68 -15.16
CA ALA A 117 -17.78 10.36 -16.06
C ALA A 117 -16.31 10.08 -15.69
N ALA A 118 -15.99 10.02 -14.39
CA ALA A 118 -14.64 9.66 -13.93
C ALA A 118 -14.27 8.22 -14.31
N ARG A 119 -15.22 7.30 -14.16
CA ARG A 119 -15.07 5.89 -14.54
C ARG A 119 -14.84 5.76 -16.04
N LYS A 120 -15.73 6.31 -16.85
CA LYS A 120 -15.58 6.27 -18.31
C LYS A 120 -14.24 6.85 -18.76
N ALA A 121 -13.82 7.97 -18.17
CA ALA A 121 -12.50 8.53 -18.45
C ALA A 121 -11.35 7.61 -18.05
N SER A 122 -11.50 6.82 -16.98
CA SER A 122 -10.48 5.84 -16.57
C SER A 122 -10.41 4.64 -17.51
N GLU A 123 -11.53 4.23 -18.08
CA GLU A 123 -11.60 3.17 -19.08
C GLU A 123 -11.02 3.64 -20.43
N ASP A 124 -11.45 4.81 -20.90
CA ASP A 124 -11.09 5.34 -22.23
C ASP A 124 -9.64 5.90 -22.27
N GLU A 125 -9.23 6.62 -21.23
CA GLU A 125 -7.94 7.34 -21.15
C GLU A 125 -7.22 7.16 -19.80
N PRO A 126 -6.81 5.94 -19.41
CA PRO A 126 -6.33 5.64 -18.06
C PRO A 126 -5.14 6.50 -17.64
N VAL A 127 -4.15 6.68 -18.51
CA VAL A 127 -2.94 7.47 -18.22
C VAL A 127 -3.28 8.95 -18.01
N LYS A 128 -4.17 9.51 -18.80
CA LYS A 128 -4.59 10.91 -18.71
C LYS A 128 -5.40 11.15 -17.45
N THR A 129 -6.29 10.22 -17.13
CA THR A 129 -7.09 10.24 -15.89
C THR A 129 -6.21 10.15 -14.67
N PHE A 130 -5.24 9.23 -14.65
CA PHE A 130 -4.25 9.13 -13.57
C PHE A 130 -3.47 10.45 -13.40
N LYS A 131 -2.98 11.06 -14.49
CA LYS A 131 -2.29 12.37 -14.44
C LYS A 131 -3.15 13.48 -13.86
N LYS A 132 -4.45 13.52 -14.19
CA LYS A 132 -5.39 14.48 -13.61
C LYS A 132 -5.56 14.27 -12.11
N MET A 133 -5.76 13.03 -11.69
CA MET A 133 -5.88 12.66 -10.27
C MET A 133 -4.59 12.97 -9.51
N PHE A 134 -3.43 12.61 -10.05
CA PHE A 134 -2.14 12.93 -9.45
C PHE A 134 -1.89 14.44 -9.33
N GLY A 135 -2.45 15.23 -10.25
CA GLY A 135 -2.46 16.69 -10.18
C GLY A 135 -3.15 17.25 -8.93
N ILE A 136 -4.13 16.52 -8.37
CA ILE A 136 -4.80 16.89 -7.11
C ILE A 136 -3.81 16.82 -5.96
N PHE A 137 -3.01 15.77 -5.85
CA PHE A 137 -2.00 15.65 -4.79
C PHE A 137 -1.01 16.82 -4.78
N LYS A 138 -0.65 17.32 -5.96
CA LYS A 138 0.19 18.54 -6.07
C LYS A 138 -0.55 19.78 -5.55
N LYS A 139 -1.84 19.93 -5.87
CA LYS A 139 -2.68 21.03 -5.39
C LYS A 139 -2.89 20.98 -3.88
N GLU A 140 -3.08 19.80 -3.32
CA GLU A 140 -3.19 19.56 -1.88
C GLU A 140 -1.85 19.71 -1.15
N LYS A 141 -0.72 19.84 -1.88
CA LYS A 141 0.64 19.96 -1.31
C LYS A 141 0.98 18.79 -0.36
N CYS A 142 0.42 17.64 -0.60
CA CYS A 142 0.54 16.46 0.25
C CYS A 142 1.71 15.54 -0.11
N ILE A 143 2.35 15.78 -1.28
CA ILE A 143 3.52 15.02 -1.71
C ILE A 143 4.74 15.46 -0.93
N GLU A 144 5.34 14.55 -0.19
CA GLU A 144 6.60 14.78 0.51
C GLU A 144 7.79 14.23 -0.29
N ARG A 145 8.99 14.73 0.03
CA ARG A 145 10.24 14.26 -0.57
C ARG A 145 11.20 13.84 0.54
N GLY A 146 12.06 12.91 0.20
CA GLY A 146 13.06 12.41 1.12
C GLY A 146 12.58 11.16 1.86
N VAL A 147 13.00 10.02 1.35
CA VAL A 147 12.72 8.70 1.89
C VAL A 147 14.04 8.07 2.34
N THR A 148 14.05 7.34 3.42
CA THR A 148 15.20 6.53 3.83
C THR A 148 14.97 5.10 3.33
N ILE A 149 15.89 4.59 2.53
CA ILE A 149 15.83 3.23 1.99
C ILE A 149 17.10 2.47 2.33
N GLY A 150 16.99 1.14 2.38
CA GLY A 150 18.09 0.22 2.57
C GLY A 150 18.11 -0.47 3.91
N GLY A 151 18.86 -1.55 3.97
CA GLY A 151 19.07 -2.39 5.12
C GLY A 151 19.91 -3.60 4.73
N LYS A 152 20.29 -4.40 5.71
CA LYS A 152 21.05 -5.65 5.55
C LYS A 152 20.41 -6.78 6.38
N HIS A 153 19.07 -6.80 6.40
CA HIS A 153 18.32 -7.68 7.29
C HIS A 153 17.82 -8.96 6.61
N ILE A 154 18.18 -9.20 5.36
CA ILE A 154 17.69 -10.37 4.62
C ILE A 154 18.13 -11.67 5.29
N ASP A 155 19.38 -11.78 5.74
CA ASP A 155 19.91 -12.99 6.38
C ASP A 155 19.25 -13.25 7.75
N GLU A 156 18.91 -12.17 8.47
CA GLU A 156 18.19 -12.23 9.74
C GLU A 156 16.76 -12.75 9.53
N TYR A 157 16.11 -12.31 8.44
CA TYR A 157 14.71 -12.62 8.19
C TYR A 157 14.49 -13.90 7.39
N MET A 158 15.43 -14.32 6.56
CA MET A 158 15.29 -15.48 5.69
C MET A 158 14.86 -16.77 6.43
N PRO A 159 15.35 -17.11 7.63
CA PRO A 159 14.88 -18.27 8.36
C PRO A 159 13.39 -18.23 8.70
N GLN A 160 12.87 -17.05 9.12
CA GLN A 160 11.44 -16.86 9.43
C GLN A 160 10.58 -17.00 8.19
N PHE A 161 11.04 -16.43 7.07
CA PHE A 161 10.43 -16.53 5.76
C PHE A 161 10.32 -17.99 5.30
N MET A 162 11.40 -18.74 5.35
CA MET A 162 11.41 -20.15 4.96
C MET A 162 10.51 -21.01 5.87
N ASN A 163 10.45 -20.72 7.16
CA ASN A 163 9.56 -21.42 8.09
C ASN A 163 8.09 -21.13 7.77
N PHE A 164 7.74 -19.89 7.50
CA PHE A 164 6.37 -19.54 7.11
C PHE A 164 5.88 -20.35 5.90
N PHE A 165 6.72 -20.50 4.87
CA PHE A 165 6.35 -21.33 3.71
C PHE A 165 6.30 -22.82 4.03
N LYS A 166 7.25 -23.36 4.79
CA LYS A 166 7.23 -24.77 5.21
C LYS A 166 5.95 -25.12 5.98
N GLU A 167 5.55 -24.27 6.90
CA GLU A 167 4.37 -24.48 7.74
C GLU A 167 3.04 -24.36 6.98
N ASN A 168 3.01 -23.68 5.84
CA ASN A 168 1.78 -23.32 5.15
C ASN A 168 1.66 -23.89 3.72
N LEU A 169 2.70 -24.51 3.18
CA LEU A 169 2.69 -25.15 1.86
C LEU A 169 2.92 -26.65 1.88
N LEU A 170 3.47 -27.20 2.96
CA LEU A 170 3.67 -28.64 3.16
C LEU A 170 2.63 -29.21 4.10
#